data_1f159d6cd7f523183ac4885c7d31183b
#
_entry.id   1f159d6cd7f523183ac4885c7d31183b
#
_cell.length_a   1.000
_cell.length_b   1.000
_cell.length_c   1.000
_cell.angle_alpha   90.00
_cell.angle_beta   90.00
_cell.angle_gamma   90.00
#
_symmetry.space_group_name_H-M   'P 1'
#
loop_
_entity.id
_entity.type
_entity.pdbx_description
1 polymer ?
#
loop_
_entity_poly.entity_id
_entity_poly.type
_entity_poly.pdbx_seq_one_letter_code
_entity_poly.pdbx_strand_id
1 'polypeptide(L)'
;MYSFDDIDLITQEMSIFHADYMTYFLNSIYPNIEKFDSTSYDIIRESIYNKMLGYTFQYCSMSDSLCYLAISNIPLSLYYNIINFSQSSYDFSLLNEIESLKDVIVTLNTDALSDFFVSVDSIIPSFINNSDSFDDFKDTYHKYVQQNLFAMKNIQTKEEYFYAKLFSEMYLSSIYYLSSYLCGQDKGPRWEKFKGMVKEAWEITRPIVASDAGGAVVGAMAGAVTGPGIVATGMAGACGASAGYCVEQLINGI
;
A
#
# COMPACT_ATOMS: atom_id res chain seq x y z
N MET A 1 4.92 17.43 -14.63
CA MET A 1 5.77 16.29 -14.13
C MET A 1 6.53 16.80 -12.93
N TYR A 2 6.41 16.11 -11.81
CA TYR A 2 7.05 16.47 -10.53
C TYR A 2 8.59 16.43 -10.64
N SER A 3 9.31 17.21 -9.82
CA SER A 3 10.74 16.99 -9.57
C SER A 3 10.95 15.72 -8.75
N PHE A 4 12.18 15.24 -8.65
CA PHE A 4 12.45 14.09 -7.79
C PHE A 4 12.22 14.41 -6.30
N ASP A 5 12.54 15.63 -5.89
CA ASP A 5 12.30 16.10 -4.52
C ASP A 5 10.80 16.20 -4.20
N ASP A 6 9.98 16.64 -5.17
CA ASP A 6 8.52 16.63 -5.03
C ASP A 6 7.98 15.20 -4.91
N ILE A 7 8.54 14.24 -5.67
CA ILE A 7 8.15 12.83 -5.60
C ILE A 7 8.43 12.27 -4.20
N ASP A 8 9.61 12.54 -3.66
CA ASP A 8 9.98 12.06 -2.33
C ASP A 8 9.03 12.61 -1.26
N LEU A 9 8.67 13.89 -1.34
CA LEU A 9 7.72 14.51 -0.41
C LEU A 9 6.32 13.92 -0.56
N ILE A 10 5.79 13.84 -1.77
CA ILE A 10 4.44 13.34 -2.05
C ILE A 10 4.29 11.89 -1.59
N THR A 11 5.24 11.03 -1.89
CA THR A 11 5.16 9.61 -1.51
C THR A 11 5.24 9.42 0.00
N GLN A 12 6.01 10.26 0.70
CA GLN A 12 6.05 10.28 2.16
C GLN A 12 4.73 10.74 2.76
N GLU A 13 4.11 11.79 2.24
CA GLU A 13 2.80 12.27 2.70
C GLU A 13 1.71 11.20 2.49
N MET A 14 1.72 10.50 1.36
CA MET A 14 0.81 9.40 1.07
C MET A 14 0.99 8.25 2.08
N SER A 15 2.22 7.93 2.46
CA SER A 15 2.51 6.86 3.42
C SER A 15 2.05 7.22 4.84
N ILE A 16 2.19 8.47 5.26
CA ILE A 16 1.67 8.96 6.55
C ILE A 16 0.14 8.86 6.58
N PHE A 17 -0.52 9.33 5.53
CA PHE A 17 -1.97 9.21 5.39
C PHE A 17 -2.44 7.75 5.50
N HIS A 18 -1.76 6.83 4.80
CA HIS A 18 -2.07 5.41 4.85
C HIS A 18 -1.95 4.84 6.27
N ALA A 19 -0.88 5.16 7.00
CA ALA A 19 -0.70 4.73 8.39
C ALA A 19 -1.84 5.21 9.31
N ASP A 20 -2.25 6.48 9.17
CA ASP A 20 -3.36 7.06 9.91
C ASP A 20 -4.69 6.38 9.57
N TYR A 21 -4.95 6.13 8.28
CA TYR A 21 -6.14 5.41 7.85
C TYR A 21 -6.18 3.98 8.40
N MET A 22 -5.09 3.23 8.30
CA MET A 22 -5.04 1.85 8.78
C MET A 22 -5.20 1.78 10.29
N THR A 23 -4.66 2.75 11.02
CA THR A 23 -4.91 2.89 12.46
C THR A 23 -6.40 3.13 12.75
N TYR A 24 -7.06 3.99 11.99
CA TYR A 24 -8.50 4.21 12.08
C TYR A 24 -9.29 2.95 11.71
N PHE A 25 -8.95 2.28 10.62
CA PHE A 25 -9.59 1.05 10.17
C PHE A 25 -9.54 -0.03 11.23
N LEU A 26 -8.36 -0.33 11.76
CA LEU A 26 -8.15 -1.38 12.76
C LEU A 26 -8.84 -1.09 14.10
N ASN A 27 -8.93 0.18 14.49
CA ASN A 27 -9.53 0.55 15.76
C ASN A 27 -11.05 0.79 15.70
N SER A 28 -11.58 1.19 14.56
CA SER A 28 -12.97 1.67 14.45
C SER A 28 -13.85 0.83 13.52
N ILE A 29 -13.29 0.27 12.46
CA ILE A 29 -14.06 -0.49 11.46
C ILE A 29 -13.95 -1.98 11.72
N TYR A 30 -12.74 -2.49 11.81
CA TYR A 30 -12.45 -3.92 11.95
C TYR A 30 -13.16 -4.59 13.15
N PRO A 31 -13.18 -4.02 14.38
CA PRO A 31 -13.88 -4.63 15.51
C PRO A 31 -15.41 -4.68 15.35
N ASN A 32 -15.95 -3.99 14.37
CA ASN A 32 -17.39 -3.94 14.09
C ASN A 32 -17.79 -4.74 12.85
N ILE A 33 -16.84 -5.36 12.15
CA ILE A 33 -17.13 -6.15 10.94
C ILE A 33 -18.04 -7.34 11.27
N GLU A 34 -17.84 -8.01 12.39
CA GLU A 34 -18.70 -9.11 12.85
C GLU A 34 -20.16 -8.71 13.14
N LYS A 35 -20.41 -7.40 13.31
CA LYS A 35 -21.76 -6.84 13.54
C LYS A 35 -22.50 -6.52 12.24
N PHE A 36 -21.88 -6.69 11.08
CA PHE A 36 -22.61 -6.60 9.82
C PHE A 36 -23.50 -7.84 9.71
N ASP A 37 -24.80 -7.60 9.79
CA ASP A 37 -25.88 -8.60 9.74
C ASP A 37 -26.04 -9.22 8.33
N SER A 38 -24.95 -9.26 7.56
CA SER A 38 -24.91 -9.73 6.20
C SER A 38 -23.92 -10.87 6.06
N THR A 39 -24.43 -12.01 5.62
CA THR A 39 -23.63 -13.17 5.21
C THR A 39 -23.02 -13.00 3.82
N SER A 40 -23.26 -11.85 3.15
CA SER A 40 -22.73 -11.58 1.82
C SER A 40 -21.40 -10.83 1.92
N TYR A 41 -20.33 -11.48 1.49
CA TYR A 41 -19.01 -10.92 1.31
C TYR A 41 -19.04 -9.58 0.55
N ASP A 42 -19.82 -9.50 -0.52
CA ASP A 42 -19.91 -8.31 -1.38
C ASP A 42 -20.45 -7.09 -0.63
N ILE A 43 -21.43 -7.28 0.26
CA ILE A 43 -22.03 -6.17 1.04
C ILE A 43 -21.02 -5.66 2.08
N ILE A 44 -20.30 -6.55 2.76
CA ILE A 44 -19.28 -6.16 3.74
C ILE A 44 -18.18 -5.39 3.02
N ARG A 45 -17.69 -5.90 1.90
CA ARG A 45 -16.65 -5.27 1.09
C ARG A 45 -17.08 -3.90 0.57
N GLU A 46 -18.29 -3.77 0.05
CA GLU A 46 -18.85 -2.50 -0.43
C GLU A 46 -18.98 -1.48 0.72
N SER A 47 -19.41 -1.91 1.89
CA SER A 47 -19.49 -1.05 3.07
C SER A 47 -18.11 -0.53 3.49
N ILE A 48 -17.09 -1.37 3.48
CA ILE A 48 -15.71 -0.97 3.81
C ILE A 48 -15.18 -0.02 2.76
N TYR A 49 -15.38 -0.33 1.48
CA TYR A 49 -15.01 0.54 0.38
C TYR A 49 -15.62 1.94 0.52
N ASN A 50 -16.92 2.03 0.81
CA ASN A 50 -17.61 3.31 0.99
C ASN A 50 -17.06 4.10 2.19
N LYS A 51 -16.71 3.43 3.29
CA LYS A 51 -16.07 4.08 4.45
C LYS A 51 -14.66 4.56 4.14
N MET A 52 -13.90 3.78 3.38
CA MET A 52 -12.58 4.16 2.88
C MET A 52 -12.66 5.40 1.98
N LEU A 53 -13.57 5.40 1.01
CA LEU A 53 -13.80 6.57 0.17
C LEU A 53 -14.15 7.81 1.01
N GLY A 54 -15.05 7.66 1.98
CA GLY A 54 -15.43 8.74 2.89
C GLY A 54 -14.24 9.30 3.67
N TYR A 55 -13.35 8.45 4.15
CA TYR A 55 -12.12 8.88 4.83
C TYR A 55 -11.17 9.62 3.88
N THR A 56 -10.93 9.05 2.72
CA THR A 56 -10.04 9.64 1.71
C THR A 56 -10.56 11.00 1.23
N PHE A 57 -11.88 11.16 1.08
CA PHE A 57 -12.49 12.45 0.73
C PHE A 57 -12.33 13.52 1.81
N GLN A 58 -12.33 13.15 3.08
CA GLN A 58 -12.09 14.10 4.17
C GLN A 58 -10.66 14.62 4.16
N TYR A 59 -9.71 13.79 3.75
CA TYR A 59 -8.30 14.17 3.65
C TYR A 59 -7.99 15.00 2.40
N CYS A 60 -8.42 14.54 1.24
CA CYS A 60 -8.37 15.31 0.01
C CYS A 60 -9.43 16.42 0.13
N SER A 61 -9.09 17.55 0.73
CA SER A 61 -10.03 18.64 1.00
C SER A 61 -11.06 18.79 -0.12
N MET A 62 -12.35 18.82 0.22
CA MET A 62 -13.53 18.76 -0.68
C MET A 62 -13.54 19.81 -1.82
N SER A 63 -12.56 20.68 -1.93
CA SER A 63 -12.39 21.67 -2.99
C SER A 63 -11.87 21.10 -4.30
N ASP A 64 -11.36 19.87 -4.30
CA ASP A 64 -10.80 19.25 -5.50
C ASP A 64 -11.78 18.23 -6.11
N SER A 65 -12.65 18.73 -6.98
CA SER A 65 -13.63 17.92 -7.71
C SER A 65 -12.98 16.83 -8.58
N LEU A 66 -11.71 17.01 -8.99
CA LEU A 66 -10.97 16.03 -9.78
C LEU A 66 -10.52 14.86 -8.92
N CYS A 67 -10.06 15.10 -7.69
CA CYS A 67 -9.74 14.04 -6.74
C CYS A 67 -10.97 13.20 -6.40
N TYR A 68 -12.12 13.85 -6.17
CA TYR A 68 -13.38 13.17 -5.94
C TYR A 68 -13.77 12.25 -7.11
N LEU A 69 -13.73 12.78 -8.34
CA LEU A 69 -14.05 11.99 -9.54
C LEU A 69 -13.06 10.83 -9.75
N ALA A 70 -11.78 11.06 -9.53
CA ALA A 70 -10.76 10.01 -9.67
C ALA A 70 -11.02 8.85 -8.72
N ILE A 71 -11.27 9.13 -7.43
CA ILE A 71 -11.53 8.11 -6.42
C ILE A 71 -12.87 7.39 -6.67
N SER A 72 -13.94 8.12 -6.99
CA SER A 72 -15.25 7.53 -7.22
C SER A 72 -15.33 6.63 -8.46
N ASN A 73 -14.37 6.76 -9.37
CA ASN A 73 -14.27 5.95 -10.57
C ASN A 73 -13.37 4.70 -10.42
N ILE A 74 -12.77 4.46 -9.24
CA ILE A 74 -12.04 3.22 -9.00
C ILE A 74 -13.04 2.06 -8.91
N PRO A 75 -13.05 1.12 -9.86
CA PRO A 75 -14.00 0.02 -9.81
C PRO A 75 -13.62 -0.96 -8.68
N LEU A 76 -14.62 -1.53 -8.02
CA LEU A 76 -14.42 -2.51 -6.97
C LEU A 76 -13.60 -3.74 -7.45
N SER A 77 -13.78 -4.13 -8.72
CA SER A 77 -13.00 -5.20 -9.36
C SER A 77 -11.50 -4.94 -9.38
N LEU A 78 -11.07 -3.67 -9.34
CA LEU A 78 -9.65 -3.33 -9.30
C LEU A 78 -8.97 -3.89 -8.05
N TYR A 79 -9.65 -3.93 -6.90
CA TYR A 79 -9.06 -4.44 -5.65
C TYR A 79 -8.73 -5.93 -5.69
N TYR A 80 -9.51 -6.75 -6.40
CA TYR A 80 -9.16 -8.15 -6.62
C TYR A 80 -7.89 -8.29 -7.45
N ASN A 81 -7.77 -7.48 -8.49
CA ASN A 81 -6.58 -7.50 -9.33
C ASN A 81 -5.34 -7.02 -8.56
N ILE A 82 -5.49 -6.05 -7.65
CA ILE A 82 -4.42 -5.58 -6.76
C ILE A 82 -3.95 -6.69 -5.83
N ILE A 83 -4.87 -7.40 -5.20
CA ILE A 83 -4.53 -8.52 -4.30
C ILE A 83 -3.80 -9.61 -5.09
N ASN A 84 -4.31 -10.00 -6.25
CA ASN A 84 -3.67 -10.98 -7.11
C ASN A 84 -2.28 -10.52 -7.58
N PHE A 85 -2.14 -9.26 -7.99
CA PHE A 85 -0.87 -8.64 -8.37
C PHE A 85 0.17 -8.74 -7.25
N SER A 86 -0.20 -8.40 -6.03
CA SER A 86 0.70 -8.42 -4.86
C SER A 86 1.08 -9.84 -4.44
N GLN A 87 0.18 -10.80 -4.60
CA GLN A 87 0.43 -12.20 -4.27
C GLN A 87 1.25 -12.96 -5.33
N SER A 88 1.21 -12.50 -6.58
CA SER A 88 1.90 -13.11 -7.73
C SER A 88 3.29 -12.54 -8.01
N SER A 89 4.00 -12.09 -7.00
CA SER A 89 5.32 -11.46 -7.14
C SER A 89 5.29 -10.21 -8.03
N TYR A 90 4.20 -9.45 -7.94
CA TYR A 90 4.00 -8.18 -8.66
C TYR A 90 4.03 -8.33 -10.19
N ASP A 91 3.35 -9.35 -10.69
CA ASP A 91 3.23 -9.62 -12.12
C ASP A 91 2.29 -8.61 -12.80
N PHE A 92 2.87 -7.65 -13.50
CA PHE A 92 2.16 -6.62 -14.24
C PHE A 92 1.27 -7.16 -15.36
N SER A 93 1.48 -8.41 -15.82
CA SER A 93 0.62 -9.01 -16.85
C SER A 93 -0.83 -9.16 -16.37
N LEU A 94 -1.04 -9.35 -15.06
CA LEU A 94 -2.36 -9.42 -14.43
C LEU A 94 -3.14 -8.10 -14.49
N LEU A 95 -2.44 -6.98 -14.66
CA LEU A 95 -3.02 -5.65 -14.76
C LEU A 95 -3.36 -5.25 -16.21
N ASN A 96 -2.84 -5.97 -17.20
CA ASN A 96 -3.05 -5.66 -18.62
C ASN A 96 -4.51 -5.86 -19.08
N GLU A 97 -5.32 -6.58 -18.31
CA GLU A 97 -6.75 -6.75 -18.60
C GLU A 97 -7.59 -5.53 -18.18
N ILE A 98 -6.99 -4.63 -17.39
CA ILE A 98 -7.66 -3.43 -16.91
C ILE A 98 -7.45 -2.31 -17.94
N GLU A 99 -8.51 -1.96 -18.66
CA GLU A 99 -8.44 -0.98 -19.77
C GLU A 99 -7.79 0.35 -19.37
N SER A 100 -8.12 0.86 -18.17
CA SER A 100 -7.58 2.12 -17.67
C SER A 100 -6.08 2.09 -17.33
N LEU A 101 -5.46 0.92 -17.25
CA LEU A 101 -4.04 0.77 -16.90
C LEU A 101 -3.15 0.48 -18.12
N LYS A 102 -3.72 -0.01 -19.22
CA LYS A 102 -2.95 -0.44 -20.40
C LYS A 102 -2.01 0.62 -20.93
N ASP A 103 -2.50 1.84 -21.09
CA ASP A 103 -1.72 2.94 -21.66
C ASP A 103 -0.57 3.37 -20.73
N VAL A 104 -0.74 3.21 -19.42
CA VAL A 104 0.32 3.50 -18.43
C VAL A 104 1.35 2.38 -18.43
N ILE A 105 0.90 1.13 -18.32
CA ILE A 105 1.77 -0.05 -18.20
C ILE A 105 2.70 -0.18 -19.41
N VAL A 106 2.20 0.07 -20.62
CA VAL A 106 3.00 -0.04 -21.86
C VAL A 106 4.17 0.94 -21.92
N THR A 107 4.13 2.03 -21.13
CA THR A 107 5.21 3.04 -21.07
C THR A 107 6.27 2.74 -20.01
N LEU A 108 6.06 1.72 -19.17
CA LEU A 108 6.89 1.38 -18.03
C LEU A 108 7.79 0.18 -18.33
N ASN A 109 8.98 0.19 -17.72
CA ASN A 109 9.79 -1.02 -17.60
C ASN A 109 9.25 -1.86 -16.43
N THR A 110 8.21 -2.64 -16.72
CA THR A 110 7.50 -3.44 -15.72
C THR A 110 8.36 -4.52 -15.09
N ASP A 111 9.33 -5.07 -15.84
CA ASP A 111 10.27 -6.07 -15.31
C ASP A 111 11.16 -5.44 -14.23
N ALA A 112 11.71 -4.25 -14.50
CA ALA A 112 12.54 -3.55 -13.53
C ALA A 112 11.76 -3.14 -12.27
N LEU A 113 10.49 -2.73 -12.42
CA LEU A 113 9.62 -2.43 -11.28
C LEU A 113 9.29 -3.69 -10.48
N SER A 114 8.94 -4.78 -11.14
CA SER A 114 8.67 -6.07 -10.49
C SER A 114 9.88 -6.56 -9.71
N ASP A 115 11.07 -6.57 -10.33
CA ASP A 115 12.33 -6.95 -9.70
C ASP A 115 12.62 -6.10 -8.46
N PHE A 116 12.38 -4.78 -8.56
CA PHE A 116 12.54 -3.87 -7.43
C PHE A 116 11.56 -4.20 -6.30
N PHE A 117 10.28 -4.40 -6.59
CA PHE A 117 9.26 -4.73 -5.58
C PHE A 117 9.57 -6.05 -4.88
N VAL A 118 9.94 -7.08 -5.65
CA VAL A 118 10.37 -8.39 -5.11
C VAL A 118 11.61 -8.22 -4.23
N SER A 119 12.59 -7.41 -4.64
CA SER A 119 13.79 -7.19 -3.85
C SER A 119 13.51 -6.51 -2.52
N VAL A 120 12.64 -5.49 -2.51
CA VAL A 120 12.18 -4.82 -1.28
C VAL A 120 11.45 -5.79 -0.37
N ASP A 121 10.49 -6.54 -0.90
CA ASP A 121 9.70 -7.51 -0.14
C ASP A 121 10.57 -8.60 0.50
N SER A 122 11.51 -9.15 -0.26
CA SER A 122 12.36 -10.28 0.17
C SER A 122 13.36 -9.93 1.28
N ILE A 123 13.83 -8.68 1.37
CA ILE A 123 14.85 -8.27 2.33
C ILE A 123 14.30 -7.96 3.72
N ILE A 124 13.00 -7.67 3.83
CA ILE A 124 12.36 -7.21 5.06
C ILE A 124 12.57 -8.13 6.26
N PRO A 125 12.35 -9.46 6.17
CA PRO A 125 12.56 -10.34 7.32
C PRO A 125 13.99 -10.27 7.86
N SER A 126 14.97 -10.16 6.96
CA SER A 126 16.38 -10.02 7.33
C SER A 126 16.64 -8.70 8.07
N PHE A 127 16.10 -7.59 7.57
CA PHE A 127 16.28 -6.27 8.20
C PHE A 127 15.59 -6.20 9.56
N ILE A 128 14.36 -6.69 9.68
CA ILE A 128 13.65 -6.74 10.96
C ILE A 128 14.42 -7.58 11.98
N ASN A 129 14.92 -8.75 11.60
CA ASN A 129 15.66 -9.63 12.49
C ASN A 129 16.99 -9.04 12.97
N ASN A 130 17.67 -8.25 12.13
CA ASN A 130 18.99 -7.68 12.41
C ASN A 130 18.94 -6.29 13.05
N SER A 131 17.78 -5.68 13.21
CA SER A 131 17.62 -4.34 13.80
C SER A 131 17.30 -4.42 15.29
N ASP A 132 17.82 -3.46 16.04
CA ASP A 132 17.60 -3.36 17.49
C ASP A 132 16.33 -2.57 17.85
N SER A 133 15.81 -1.79 16.90
CA SER A 133 14.62 -0.97 17.05
C SER A 133 13.94 -0.73 15.71
N PHE A 134 12.72 -0.18 15.73
CA PHE A 134 12.07 0.27 14.50
C PHE A 134 12.86 1.38 13.80
N ASP A 135 13.47 2.30 14.53
CA ASP A 135 14.27 3.38 13.94
C ASP A 135 15.52 2.82 13.24
N ASP A 136 16.20 1.84 13.84
CA ASP A 136 17.34 1.17 13.22
C ASP A 136 16.93 0.37 11.97
N PHE A 137 15.80 -0.33 12.03
CA PHE A 137 15.19 -0.98 10.85
C PHE A 137 14.91 0.04 9.76
N LYS A 138 14.23 1.14 10.08
CA LYS A 138 13.87 2.21 9.16
C LYS A 138 15.11 2.81 8.46
N ASP A 139 16.16 3.10 9.23
CA ASP A 139 17.40 3.66 8.70
C ASP A 139 18.09 2.69 7.74
N THR A 140 18.14 1.41 8.09
CA THR A 140 18.72 0.36 7.24
C THR A 140 17.90 0.17 5.97
N TYR A 141 16.58 0.14 6.09
CA TYR A 141 15.65 0.05 4.99
C TYR A 141 15.79 1.24 4.02
N HIS A 142 15.79 2.46 4.54
CA HIS A 142 15.93 3.66 3.70
C HIS A 142 17.26 3.67 2.94
N LYS A 143 18.36 3.27 3.56
CA LYS A 143 19.67 3.15 2.87
C LYS A 143 19.59 2.16 1.72
N TYR A 144 19.00 0.99 1.96
CA TYR A 144 18.82 -0.03 0.94
C TYR A 144 17.97 0.47 -0.24
N VAL A 145 16.81 1.04 0.07
CA VAL A 145 15.89 1.60 -0.93
C VAL A 145 16.56 2.71 -1.74
N GLN A 146 17.25 3.65 -1.08
CA GLN A 146 17.93 4.74 -1.77
C GLN A 146 19.01 4.23 -2.74
N GLN A 147 19.77 3.22 -2.38
CA GLN A 147 20.79 2.63 -3.26
C GLN A 147 20.15 2.03 -4.52
N ASN A 148 19.04 1.31 -4.37
CA ASN A 148 18.33 0.71 -5.51
C ASN A 148 17.59 1.77 -6.34
N LEU A 149 16.92 2.72 -5.70
CA LEU A 149 16.25 3.83 -6.39
C LEU A 149 17.24 4.75 -7.11
N PHE A 150 18.46 4.93 -6.58
CA PHE A 150 19.48 5.70 -7.26
C PHE A 150 19.85 5.08 -8.61
N ALA A 151 20.01 3.76 -8.66
CA ALA A 151 20.22 3.05 -9.92
C ALA A 151 19.05 3.26 -10.89
N MET A 152 17.79 3.13 -10.43
CA MET A 152 16.60 3.40 -11.22
C MET A 152 16.54 4.87 -11.70
N LYS A 153 16.80 5.83 -10.79
CA LYS A 153 16.81 7.29 -11.09
C LYS A 153 17.75 7.67 -12.24
N ASN A 154 18.84 6.95 -12.39
CA ASN A 154 19.82 7.20 -13.44
C ASN A 154 19.50 6.51 -14.78
N ILE A 155 18.63 5.50 -14.79
CA ILE A 155 18.39 4.61 -15.92
C ILE A 155 16.95 4.73 -16.42
N GLN A 156 15.98 5.03 -15.54
CA GLN A 156 14.55 4.91 -15.77
C GLN A 156 13.86 6.30 -15.82
N THR A 157 12.57 6.26 -16.11
CA THR A 157 11.73 7.45 -16.15
C THR A 157 11.37 7.96 -14.74
N LYS A 158 10.87 9.19 -14.66
CA LYS A 158 10.38 9.75 -13.39
C LYS A 158 9.14 9.03 -12.89
N GLU A 159 8.35 8.52 -13.80
CA GLU A 159 7.16 7.73 -13.51
C GLU A 159 7.53 6.42 -12.80
N GLU A 160 8.51 5.69 -13.31
CA GLU A 160 9.01 4.46 -12.67
C GLU A 160 9.63 4.76 -11.30
N TYR A 161 10.40 5.85 -11.19
CA TYR A 161 10.92 6.29 -9.89
C TYR A 161 9.81 6.59 -8.90
N PHE A 162 8.73 7.27 -9.34
CA PHE A 162 7.57 7.56 -8.50
C PHE A 162 6.91 6.27 -7.99
N TYR A 163 6.64 5.29 -8.86
CA TYR A 163 6.01 4.04 -8.45
C TYR A 163 6.90 3.20 -7.53
N ALA A 164 8.19 3.14 -7.80
CA ALA A 164 9.15 2.45 -6.94
C ALA A 164 9.27 3.11 -5.55
N LYS A 165 9.32 4.43 -5.51
CA LYS A 165 9.36 5.20 -4.27
C LYS A 165 8.05 5.06 -3.48
N LEU A 166 6.91 5.17 -4.15
CA LEU A 166 5.60 5.00 -3.54
C LEU A 166 5.45 3.61 -2.92
N PHE A 167 5.84 2.55 -3.66
CA PHE A 167 5.84 1.19 -3.15
C PHE A 167 6.65 1.09 -1.85
N SER A 168 7.88 1.62 -1.86
CA SER A 168 8.77 1.55 -0.72
C SER A 168 8.25 2.28 0.51
N GLU A 169 7.71 3.49 0.35
CA GLU A 169 7.18 4.27 1.47
C GLU A 169 5.91 3.62 2.04
N MET A 170 5.04 3.08 1.18
CA MET A 170 3.86 2.35 1.65
C MET A 170 4.23 1.07 2.37
N TYR A 171 5.24 0.33 1.86
CA TYR A 171 5.72 -0.87 2.51
C TYR A 171 6.25 -0.60 3.93
N LEU A 172 7.06 0.45 4.09
CA LEU A 172 7.56 0.90 5.39
C LEU A 172 6.42 1.34 6.33
N SER A 173 5.48 2.11 5.82
CA SER A 173 4.29 2.57 6.55
C SER A 173 3.46 1.39 7.07
N SER A 174 3.25 0.36 6.24
CA SER A 174 2.48 -0.83 6.61
C SER A 174 3.17 -1.63 7.72
N ILE A 175 4.49 -1.76 7.68
CA ILE A 175 5.26 -2.39 8.77
C ILE A 175 5.14 -1.56 10.06
N TYR A 176 5.16 -0.24 9.94
CA TYR A 176 5.03 0.65 11.10
C TYR A 176 3.67 0.49 11.79
N TYR A 177 2.56 0.57 11.06
CA TYR A 177 1.25 0.44 11.68
C TYR A 177 1.00 -0.97 12.23
N LEU A 178 1.46 -2.02 11.53
CA LEU A 178 1.37 -3.39 12.03
C LEU A 178 2.16 -3.59 13.31
N SER A 179 3.39 -3.07 13.38
CA SER A 179 4.19 -3.12 14.60
C SER A 179 3.50 -2.40 15.76
N SER A 180 2.90 -1.25 15.50
CA SER A 180 2.17 -0.46 16.49
C SER A 180 0.88 -1.13 16.94
N TYR A 181 0.13 -1.72 16.01
CA TYR A 181 -1.11 -2.44 16.30
C TYR A 181 -0.88 -3.72 17.10
N LEU A 182 0.04 -4.57 16.63
CA LEU A 182 0.30 -5.88 17.24
C LEU A 182 1.01 -5.77 18.60
N CYS A 183 1.84 -4.76 18.77
CA CYS A 183 2.62 -4.57 20.00
C CYS A 183 2.05 -3.52 20.95
N GLY A 184 1.01 -2.76 20.54
CA GLY A 184 0.39 -1.66 21.27
C GLY A 184 1.25 -0.40 21.29
N GLN A 185 0.70 0.72 21.73
CA GLN A 185 1.33 2.07 21.60
C GLN A 185 2.44 2.40 22.63
N ASP A 186 2.82 1.52 23.56
CA ASP A 186 3.81 1.86 24.59
C ASP A 186 5.25 1.59 24.14
N LYS A 187 6.15 2.50 24.49
CA LYS A 187 7.56 2.49 24.14
C LYS A 187 8.33 1.42 24.93
N GLY A 188 9.21 0.67 24.29
CA GLY A 188 10.12 -0.26 24.98
C GLY A 188 10.25 -1.63 24.32
N PRO A 189 10.41 -2.74 25.05
CA PRO A 189 10.84 -4.07 24.54
C PRO A 189 9.93 -4.73 23.51
N ARG A 190 9.12 -3.98 22.84
CA ARG A 190 8.08 -4.40 21.89
C ARG A 190 8.63 -4.71 20.51
N TRP A 191 9.77 -4.12 20.14
CA TRP A 191 10.44 -4.46 18.90
C TRP A 191 10.86 -5.94 18.90
N GLU A 192 11.39 -6.45 20.02
CA GLU A 192 11.70 -7.87 20.15
C GLU A 192 10.46 -8.76 20.07
N LYS A 193 9.35 -8.32 20.64
CA LYS A 193 8.06 -9.01 20.48
C LYS A 193 7.61 -8.99 19.02
N PHE A 194 7.71 -7.83 18.35
CA PHE A 194 7.38 -7.71 16.94
C PHE A 194 8.28 -8.60 16.06
N LYS A 195 9.59 -8.62 16.29
CA LYS A 195 10.52 -9.54 15.61
C LYS A 195 10.11 -11.00 15.78
N GLY A 196 9.76 -11.40 17.00
CA GLY A 196 9.26 -12.75 17.26
C GLY A 196 8.00 -13.07 16.46
N MET A 197 7.03 -12.17 16.45
CA MET A 197 5.79 -12.32 15.68
C MET A 197 6.04 -12.36 14.17
N VAL A 198 6.89 -11.49 13.64
CA VAL A 198 7.26 -11.50 12.22
C VAL A 198 7.91 -12.82 11.84
N LYS A 199 8.82 -13.33 12.68
CA LYS A 199 9.46 -14.63 12.44
C LYS A 199 8.48 -15.79 12.37
N GLU A 200 7.42 -15.75 13.19
CA GLU A 200 6.43 -16.81 13.30
C GLU A 200 5.26 -16.63 12.30
N ALA A 201 4.91 -15.39 11.98
CA ALA A 201 3.70 -15.05 11.24
C ALA A 201 3.95 -14.20 9.97
N TRP A 202 5.19 -14.12 9.47
CA TRP A 202 5.49 -13.32 8.28
C TRP A 202 4.66 -13.74 7.06
N GLU A 203 4.47 -15.02 6.87
CA GLU A 203 3.65 -15.56 5.78
C GLU A 203 2.19 -15.09 5.83
N ILE A 204 1.72 -14.71 7.04
CA ILE A 204 0.37 -14.18 7.25
C ILE A 204 0.35 -12.66 7.10
N THR A 205 1.38 -11.95 7.59
CA THR A 205 1.41 -10.49 7.60
C THR A 205 1.94 -9.89 6.30
N ARG A 206 2.85 -10.59 5.61
CA ARG A 206 3.42 -10.17 4.33
C ARG A 206 2.35 -9.83 3.29
N PRO A 207 1.32 -10.64 3.06
CA PRO A 207 0.29 -10.32 2.09
C PRO A 207 -0.45 -9.01 2.37
N ILE A 208 -0.63 -8.62 3.64
CA ILE A 208 -1.24 -7.33 4.01
C ILE A 208 -0.33 -6.20 3.54
N VAL A 209 0.94 -6.23 3.95
CA VAL A 209 1.94 -5.21 3.61
C VAL A 209 2.14 -5.11 2.10
N ALA A 210 2.21 -6.24 1.41
CA ALA A 210 2.34 -6.32 -0.04
C ALA A 210 1.12 -5.74 -0.76
N SER A 211 -0.09 -6.00 -0.23
CA SER A 211 -1.34 -5.46 -0.79
C SER A 211 -1.44 -3.95 -0.62
N ASP A 212 -0.99 -3.40 0.52
CA ASP A 212 -0.93 -1.96 0.75
C ASP A 212 -0.04 -1.27 -0.29
N ALA A 213 1.19 -1.76 -0.43
CA ALA A 213 2.16 -1.17 -1.33
C ALA A 213 1.79 -1.36 -2.81
N GLY A 214 1.36 -2.57 -3.18
CA GLY A 214 0.86 -2.85 -4.53
C GLY A 214 -0.39 -2.04 -4.86
N GLY A 215 -1.30 -1.89 -3.90
CA GLY A 215 -2.51 -1.10 -4.01
C GLY A 215 -2.24 0.38 -4.26
N ALA A 216 -1.25 0.94 -3.56
CA ALA A 216 -0.81 2.32 -3.79
C ALA A 216 -0.32 2.54 -5.22
N VAL A 217 0.52 1.63 -5.72
CA VAL A 217 1.08 1.71 -7.07
C VAL A 217 -0.02 1.58 -8.13
N VAL A 218 -0.86 0.55 -8.04
CA VAL A 218 -1.93 0.32 -9.02
C VAL A 218 -2.97 1.44 -8.97
N GLY A 219 -3.33 1.91 -7.78
CA GLY A 219 -4.22 3.06 -7.62
C GLY A 219 -3.63 4.34 -8.22
N ALA A 220 -2.34 4.60 -8.00
CA ALA A 220 -1.65 5.74 -8.59
C ALA A 220 -1.59 5.63 -10.13
N MET A 221 -1.34 4.45 -10.69
CA MET A 221 -1.39 4.21 -12.13
C MET A 221 -2.78 4.51 -12.70
N ALA A 222 -3.85 4.05 -12.03
CA ALA A 222 -5.22 4.34 -12.44
C ALA A 222 -5.53 5.85 -12.42
N GLY A 223 -4.95 6.59 -11.50
CA GLY A 223 -5.08 8.05 -11.41
C GLY A 223 -4.17 8.85 -12.34
N ALA A 224 -3.15 8.23 -12.93
CA ALA A 224 -2.18 8.92 -13.79
C ALA A 224 -2.84 9.56 -15.01
N VAL A 225 -3.90 8.94 -15.54
CA VAL A 225 -4.71 9.46 -16.66
C VAL A 225 -5.39 10.77 -16.28
N THR A 226 -5.68 11.02 -15.01
CA THR A 226 -6.38 12.20 -14.53
C THR A 226 -5.45 13.31 -14.03
N GLY A 227 -4.12 13.11 -14.06
CA GLY A 227 -3.11 14.07 -13.61
C GLY A 227 -3.13 14.25 -12.07
N PRO A 228 -3.85 15.25 -11.52
CA PRO A 228 -3.89 15.50 -10.07
C PRO A 228 -4.47 14.34 -9.25
N GLY A 229 -5.22 13.46 -9.88
CA GLY A 229 -5.82 12.30 -9.23
C GLY A 229 -4.83 11.22 -8.76
N ILE A 230 -3.59 11.23 -9.24
CA ILE A 230 -2.59 10.19 -8.97
C ILE A 230 -2.37 9.94 -7.45
N VAL A 231 -2.32 11.01 -6.67
CA VAL A 231 -2.14 10.94 -5.22
C VAL A 231 -3.37 10.35 -4.54
N ALA A 232 -4.55 10.90 -4.87
CA ALA A 232 -5.81 10.48 -4.26
C ALA A 232 -6.15 9.01 -4.57
N THR A 233 -5.96 8.59 -5.82
CA THR A 233 -6.21 7.21 -6.24
C THR A 233 -5.17 6.24 -5.71
N GLY A 234 -3.90 6.66 -5.58
CA GLY A 234 -2.87 5.85 -4.93
C GLY A 234 -3.17 5.60 -3.46
N MET A 235 -3.58 6.63 -2.72
CA MET A 235 -4.03 6.48 -1.33
C MET A 235 -5.26 5.57 -1.21
N ALA A 236 -6.26 5.77 -2.08
CA ALA A 236 -7.45 4.94 -2.09
C ALA A 236 -7.12 3.47 -2.44
N GLY A 237 -6.20 3.26 -3.37
CA GLY A 237 -5.71 1.93 -3.75
C GLY A 237 -5.05 1.19 -2.58
N ALA A 238 -4.13 1.85 -1.86
CA ALA A 238 -3.49 1.28 -0.68
C ALA A 238 -4.52 0.90 0.39
N CYS A 239 -5.32 1.87 0.83
CA CYS A 239 -6.30 1.68 1.90
C CYS A 239 -7.34 0.60 1.54
N GLY A 240 -7.78 0.56 0.29
CA GLY A 240 -8.77 -0.41 -0.18
C GLY A 240 -8.23 -1.82 -0.26
N ALA A 241 -6.98 -1.98 -0.70
CA ALA A 241 -6.35 -3.29 -0.82
C ALA A 241 -6.11 -3.93 0.53
N SER A 242 -5.57 -3.18 1.51
CA SER A 242 -5.37 -3.67 2.88
C SER A 242 -6.67 -4.05 3.55
N ALA A 243 -7.66 -3.16 3.48
CA ALA A 243 -8.96 -3.40 4.09
C ALA A 243 -9.66 -4.61 3.45
N GLY A 244 -9.60 -4.73 2.13
CA GLY A 244 -10.13 -5.86 1.39
C GLY A 244 -9.47 -7.17 1.80
N TYR A 245 -8.15 -7.20 1.88
CA TYR A 245 -7.41 -8.38 2.32
C TYR A 245 -7.76 -8.80 3.75
N CYS A 246 -7.77 -7.84 4.70
CA CYS A 246 -8.15 -8.13 6.10
C CYS A 246 -9.55 -8.73 6.20
N VAL A 247 -10.51 -8.24 5.40
CA VAL A 247 -11.87 -8.77 5.37
C VAL A 247 -11.91 -10.18 4.79
N GLU A 248 -11.17 -10.42 3.73
CA GLU A 248 -11.08 -11.75 3.13
C GLU A 248 -10.55 -12.78 4.12
N GLN A 249 -9.51 -12.43 4.89
CA GLN A 249 -8.98 -13.32 5.94
C GLN A 249 -10.00 -13.61 7.04
N LEU A 250 -10.74 -12.59 7.48
CA LEU A 250 -11.80 -12.79 8.48
C LEU A 250 -12.91 -13.74 8.01
N ILE A 251 -13.34 -13.61 6.76
CA ILE A 251 -14.41 -14.43 6.20
C ILE A 251 -13.92 -15.88 5.99
N ASN A 252 -12.67 -16.04 5.63
CA ASN A 252 -12.07 -17.37 5.44
C ASN A 252 -11.67 -18.06 6.77
N GLY A 253 -11.84 -17.37 7.91
CA GLY A 253 -11.61 -17.94 9.23
C GLY A 253 -10.14 -18.14 9.59
N ILE A 254 -9.27 -17.31 9.03
CA ILE A 254 -7.83 -17.31 9.29
C ILE A 254 -7.48 -16.21 10.29
#